data_fb0c7870710b2795a17099d2b4b2b5c7
#
_entry.id   fb0c7870710b2795a17099d2b4b2b5c7
#
_cell.length_a   1.000
_cell.length_b   1.000
_cell.length_c   1.000
_cell.angle_alpha   90.00
_cell.angle_beta   90.00
_cell.angle_gamma   90.00
#
_symmetry.space_group_name_H-M   'P 1'
#
loop_
_entity.id
_entity.type
_entity.pdbx_description
1 polymer ?
#
loop_
_entity_poly.entity_id
_entity_poly.type
_entity_poly.pdbx_seq_one_letter_code
_entity_poly.pdbx_strand_id
1 'polypeptide(L)'
;VPFTTLNKVSITLFNSAFYMAAKNKIEFVHYDKYFYPLDFILNWNHIYSKSGLIQYQLNVPEDKGKEAIDKVLKKVVAFGGGSLLAVLKKMGDKDGILSFPFKGYTLSMDFPVKKGVIEMCKELDRIVLEYGGRNYLTKDSIMDEKTFKQMYSGLWEKWMDTKIKYDPENKFTSNMARRLGLCPS
;
A
#
# COMPACT_ATOMS: atom_id res chain seq x y z
N VAL A 1 3.70 14.08 20.54
CA VAL A 1 2.44 14.86 20.52
C VAL A 1 1.36 13.95 21.05
N PRO A 2 0.59 14.31 22.10
CA PRO A 2 -0.43 13.42 22.69
C PRO A 2 -1.68 13.22 21.82
N PHE A 3 -1.88 14.04 20.81
CA PHE A 3 -3.03 13.97 19.91
C PHE A 3 -2.58 13.88 18.46
N THR A 4 -3.29 13.06 17.66
CA THR A 4 -3.06 13.06 16.21
C THR A 4 -3.55 14.39 15.63
N THR A 5 -2.67 15.11 14.98
CA THR A 5 -3.00 16.35 14.25
C THR A 5 -3.69 16.03 12.91
N LEU A 6 -3.77 14.75 12.54
CA LEU A 6 -4.37 14.29 11.30
C LEU A 6 -5.90 14.17 11.44
N ASN A 7 -6.59 15.23 11.12
CA ASN A 7 -8.05 15.24 11.01
C ASN A 7 -8.46 15.80 9.64
N LYS A 8 -9.74 15.63 9.28
CA LYS A 8 -10.28 16.06 7.99
C LYS A 8 -9.98 17.53 7.67
N VAL A 9 -10.06 18.41 8.66
CA VAL A 9 -9.85 19.85 8.47
C VAL A 9 -8.38 20.15 8.17
N SER A 10 -7.46 19.64 8.99
CA SER A 10 -6.02 19.89 8.82
C SER A 10 -5.48 19.30 7.49
N ILE A 11 -5.94 18.11 7.11
CA ILE A 11 -5.57 17.49 5.84
C ILE A 11 -6.13 18.29 4.67
N THR A 12 -7.37 18.75 4.74
CA THR A 12 -7.98 19.55 3.66
C THR A 12 -7.25 20.88 3.50
N LEU A 13 -6.95 21.57 4.59
CA LEU A 13 -6.21 22.84 4.55
C LEU A 13 -4.80 22.66 3.98
N PHE A 14 -4.08 21.64 4.45
CA PHE A 14 -2.75 21.32 3.95
C PHE A 14 -2.77 21.02 2.45
N ASN A 15 -3.65 20.11 2.01
CA ASN A 15 -3.76 19.72 0.61
C ASN A 15 -4.17 20.90 -0.29
N SER A 16 -5.08 21.76 0.18
CA SER A 16 -5.49 22.95 -0.57
C SER A 16 -4.33 23.95 -0.71
N ALA A 17 -3.60 24.21 0.37
CA ALA A 17 -2.44 25.09 0.34
C ALA A 17 -1.33 24.53 -0.57
N PHE A 18 -1.06 23.23 -0.47
CA PHE A 18 -0.06 22.55 -1.30
C PHE A 18 -0.45 22.59 -2.79
N TYR A 19 -1.72 22.32 -3.11
CA TYR A 19 -2.24 22.38 -4.48
C TYR A 19 -2.16 23.80 -5.06
N MET A 20 -2.53 24.82 -4.28
CA MET A 20 -2.45 26.22 -4.71
C MET A 20 -0.99 26.69 -4.89
N ALA A 21 -0.06 26.16 -4.09
CA ALA A 21 1.37 26.46 -4.22
C ALA A 21 2.03 25.75 -5.40
N ALA A 22 1.40 24.70 -5.93
CA ALA A 22 1.93 23.97 -7.08
C ALA A 22 1.95 24.85 -8.33
N LYS A 23 3.14 24.99 -8.93
CA LYS A 23 3.32 25.78 -10.17
C LYS A 23 3.49 24.83 -11.35
N ASN A 24 2.79 25.12 -12.42
CA ASN A 24 2.91 24.39 -13.68
C ASN A 24 4.15 24.89 -14.45
N LYS A 25 5.34 24.45 -14.04
CA LYS A 25 6.61 24.87 -14.63
C LYS A 25 7.58 23.71 -14.75
N ILE A 26 8.46 23.78 -15.72
CA ILE A 26 9.61 22.88 -15.84
C ILE A 26 10.78 23.52 -15.09
N GLU A 27 11.33 22.80 -14.12
CA GLU A 27 12.45 23.26 -13.31
C GLU A 27 13.57 22.21 -13.31
N PHE A 28 14.82 22.71 -13.29
CA PHE A 28 15.95 21.88 -12.91
C PHE A 28 16.04 21.82 -11.39
N VAL A 29 15.90 20.63 -10.84
CA VAL A 29 16.02 20.40 -9.41
C VAL A 29 17.16 19.43 -9.12
N HIS A 30 17.81 19.57 -7.96
CA HIS A 30 18.81 18.62 -7.53
C HIS A 30 18.21 17.23 -7.37
N TYR A 31 18.94 16.18 -7.76
CA TYR A 31 18.43 14.80 -7.76
C TYR A 31 17.93 14.34 -6.39
N ASP A 32 18.56 14.77 -5.28
CA ASP A 32 18.13 14.43 -3.92
C ASP A 32 16.70 14.92 -3.64
N LYS A 33 16.38 16.16 -4.01
CA LYS A 33 15.05 16.73 -3.83
C LYS A 33 13.99 16.03 -4.69
N TYR A 34 14.42 15.51 -5.84
CA TYR A 34 13.54 14.81 -6.77
C TYR A 34 13.25 13.37 -6.31
N PHE A 35 14.30 12.62 -5.96
CA PHE A 35 14.17 11.20 -5.58
C PHE A 35 13.82 10.99 -4.12
N TYR A 36 14.21 11.92 -3.23
CA TYR A 36 14.05 11.82 -1.78
C TYR A 36 13.31 13.04 -1.19
N PRO A 37 12.10 13.35 -1.71
CA PRO A 37 11.39 14.59 -1.35
C PRO A 37 10.95 14.67 0.11
N LEU A 38 11.03 13.57 0.87
CA LEU A 38 10.62 13.50 2.28
C LEU A 38 11.79 13.38 3.24
N ASP A 39 13.03 13.19 2.78
CA ASP A 39 14.18 12.95 3.64
C ASP A 39 14.55 14.17 4.50
N PHE A 40 14.07 15.37 4.14
CA PHE A 40 14.22 16.57 4.96
C PHE A 40 13.27 16.60 6.17
N ILE A 41 12.25 15.75 6.22
CA ILE A 41 11.29 15.67 7.34
C ILE A 41 11.76 14.62 8.31
N LEU A 42 12.50 15.04 9.33
CA LEU A 42 12.96 14.14 10.40
C LEU A 42 11.76 13.69 11.25
N ASN A 43 11.76 12.40 11.62
CA ASN A 43 10.77 11.81 12.52
C ASN A 43 9.30 11.95 12.01
N TRP A 44 9.08 11.91 10.70
CA TRP A 44 7.76 12.06 10.09
C TRP A 44 6.73 11.06 10.66
N ASN A 45 7.16 9.88 11.11
CA ASN A 45 6.34 8.87 11.74
C ASN A 45 5.66 9.35 13.04
N HIS A 46 6.20 10.35 13.74
CA HIS A 46 5.59 10.92 14.94
C HIS A 46 4.25 11.62 14.66
N ILE A 47 3.95 11.95 13.41
CA ILE A 47 2.67 12.53 12.99
C ILE A 47 1.49 11.58 13.27
N TYR A 48 1.73 10.25 13.23
CA TYR A 48 0.71 9.23 13.46
C TYR A 48 0.47 8.91 14.94
N SER A 49 1.11 9.62 15.85
CA SER A 49 1.02 9.43 17.30
C SER A 49 1.48 8.05 17.79
N LYS A 50 1.15 7.69 19.04
CA LYS A 50 1.51 6.40 19.64
C LYS A 50 0.73 5.21 19.09
N SER A 51 -0.41 5.44 18.43
CA SER A 51 -1.22 4.35 17.84
C SER A 51 -0.58 3.73 16.60
N GLY A 52 0.40 4.41 15.99
CA GLY A 52 1.09 3.92 14.80
C GLY A 52 0.27 4.10 13.52
N LEU A 53 0.73 3.47 12.46
CA LEU A 53 0.11 3.54 11.13
C LEU A 53 0.02 2.16 10.48
N ILE A 54 -0.93 2.03 9.56
CA ILE A 54 -0.99 0.96 8.57
C ILE A 54 -0.66 1.58 7.21
N GLN A 55 0.34 1.03 6.54
CA GLN A 55 0.65 1.40 5.17
C GLN A 55 -0.06 0.41 4.24
N TYR A 56 -0.89 0.92 3.34
CA TYR A 56 -1.63 0.13 2.36
C TYR A 56 -1.13 0.47 0.96
N GLN A 57 -0.66 -0.52 0.22
CA GLN A 57 -0.19 -0.31 -1.15
C GLN A 57 -0.74 -1.39 -2.06
N LEU A 58 -1.46 -0.97 -3.08
CA LEU A 58 -2.04 -1.81 -4.12
C LEU A 58 -1.34 -1.59 -5.47
N ASN A 59 -1.46 -2.57 -6.37
CA ASN A 59 -1.20 -2.43 -7.80
C ASN A 59 -2.39 -3.00 -8.57
N VAL A 60 -2.85 -2.29 -9.60
CA VAL A 60 -3.99 -2.67 -10.45
C VAL A 60 -3.61 -2.59 -11.93
N PRO A 61 -4.18 -3.44 -12.80
CA PRO A 61 -3.86 -3.46 -14.22
C PRO A 61 -4.05 -2.09 -14.91
N GLU A 62 -3.24 -1.81 -15.92
CA GLU A 62 -3.19 -0.51 -16.61
C GLU A 62 -4.54 -0.13 -17.23
N ASP A 63 -5.22 -1.08 -17.85
CA ASP A 63 -6.50 -0.89 -18.53
C ASP A 63 -7.66 -0.54 -17.59
N LYS A 64 -7.60 -1.03 -16.34
CA LYS A 64 -8.60 -0.81 -15.29
C LYS A 64 -8.15 0.18 -14.22
N GLY A 65 -6.93 0.66 -14.29
CA GLY A 65 -6.27 1.41 -13.22
C GLY A 65 -7.01 2.67 -12.79
N LYS A 66 -7.53 3.45 -13.74
CA LYS A 66 -8.27 4.68 -13.43
C LYS A 66 -9.52 4.40 -12.60
N GLU A 67 -10.33 3.43 -13.03
CA GLU A 67 -11.59 3.08 -12.38
C GLU A 67 -11.35 2.49 -10.98
N ALA A 68 -10.40 1.55 -10.89
CA ALA A 68 -10.04 0.92 -9.63
C ALA A 68 -9.55 1.93 -8.60
N ILE A 69 -8.64 2.82 -9.00
CA ILE A 69 -8.09 3.86 -8.11
C ILE A 69 -9.18 4.84 -7.68
N ASP A 70 -10.07 5.27 -8.58
CA ASP A 70 -11.19 6.16 -8.24
C ASP A 70 -12.10 5.50 -7.20
N LYS A 71 -12.45 4.22 -7.37
CA LYS A 71 -13.27 3.47 -6.43
C LYS A 71 -12.60 3.31 -5.06
N VAL A 72 -11.29 3.02 -5.03
CA VAL A 72 -10.49 2.96 -3.80
C VAL A 72 -10.49 4.32 -3.09
N LEU A 73 -10.19 5.41 -3.80
CA LEU A 73 -10.14 6.75 -3.21
C LEU A 73 -11.50 7.19 -2.66
N LYS A 74 -12.60 6.92 -3.38
CA LYS A 74 -13.97 7.18 -2.90
C LYS A 74 -14.25 6.44 -1.59
N LYS A 75 -13.82 5.18 -1.48
CA LYS A 75 -14.00 4.38 -0.25
C LYS A 75 -13.21 4.97 0.91
N VAL A 76 -11.96 5.36 0.68
CA VAL A 76 -11.10 5.99 1.69
C VAL A 76 -11.69 7.30 2.18
N VAL A 77 -12.19 8.13 1.26
CA VAL A 77 -12.84 9.42 1.61
C VAL A 77 -14.11 9.18 2.43
N ALA A 78 -14.95 8.20 2.04
CA ALA A 78 -16.18 7.86 2.77
C ALA A 78 -15.91 7.36 4.19
N PHE A 79 -14.79 6.69 4.43
CA PHE A 79 -14.35 6.26 5.77
C PHE A 79 -13.95 7.45 6.67
N GLY A 80 -13.83 8.66 6.10
CA GLY A 80 -13.34 9.84 6.82
C GLY A 80 -11.85 9.77 7.11
N GLY A 81 -11.11 9.00 6.33
CA GLY A 81 -9.66 8.88 6.36
C GLY A 81 -9.05 9.55 5.13
N GLY A 82 -8.22 10.57 5.33
CA GLY A 82 -7.27 11.00 4.32
C GLY A 82 -5.92 10.39 4.65
N SER A 83 -5.15 10.01 3.65
CA SER A 83 -3.73 9.75 3.83
C SER A 83 -2.99 11.08 3.72
N LEU A 84 -2.08 11.35 4.66
CA LEU A 84 -1.21 12.52 4.56
C LEU A 84 -0.22 12.34 3.40
N LEU A 85 0.16 11.10 3.16
CA LEU A 85 1.04 10.70 2.08
C LEU A 85 0.33 9.69 1.19
N ALA A 86 -0.02 10.11 -0.01
CA ALA A 86 -0.52 9.23 -1.06
C ALA A 86 0.43 9.30 -2.26
N VAL A 87 0.92 8.15 -2.70
CA VAL A 87 1.88 8.06 -3.79
C VAL A 87 1.31 7.20 -4.91
N LEU A 88 1.08 7.81 -6.06
CA LEU A 88 0.65 7.14 -7.28
C LEU A 88 1.85 6.98 -8.23
N LYS A 89 2.09 5.75 -8.71
CA LYS A 89 3.16 5.46 -9.68
C LYS A 89 2.63 4.57 -10.80
N LYS A 90 3.20 4.71 -11.99
CA LYS A 90 3.04 3.75 -13.07
C LYS A 90 4.12 2.68 -12.93
N MET A 91 3.71 1.41 -13.05
CA MET A 91 4.58 0.24 -12.98
C MET A 91 4.76 -0.36 -14.36
N GLY A 92 5.98 -0.84 -14.64
CA GLY A 92 6.30 -1.64 -15.83
C GLY A 92 6.13 -3.14 -15.61
N ASP A 93 6.41 -3.91 -16.65
CA ASP A 93 6.42 -5.37 -16.56
C ASP A 93 7.51 -5.83 -15.58
N LYS A 94 7.20 -6.88 -14.85
CA LYS A 94 8.12 -7.48 -13.89
C LYS A 94 7.91 -8.99 -13.83
N ASP A 95 9.02 -9.71 -13.86
CA ASP A 95 9.06 -11.14 -13.60
C ASP A 95 9.50 -11.42 -12.17
N GLY A 96 9.10 -12.55 -11.64
CA GLY A 96 9.50 -13.05 -10.34
C GLY A 96 8.42 -13.81 -9.61
N ILE A 97 8.85 -14.75 -8.78
CA ILE A 97 7.97 -15.49 -7.88
C ILE A 97 7.48 -14.53 -6.79
N LEU A 98 6.19 -14.46 -6.54
CA LEU A 98 5.54 -13.50 -5.63
C LEU A 98 5.85 -12.03 -5.97
N SER A 99 6.06 -11.70 -7.25
CA SER A 99 6.28 -10.33 -7.66
C SER A 99 5.04 -9.46 -7.42
N PHE A 100 5.21 -8.36 -6.67
CA PHE A 100 4.17 -7.34 -6.51
C PHE A 100 4.00 -6.51 -7.78
N PRO A 101 5.08 -5.99 -8.41
CA PRO A 101 4.96 -5.20 -9.63
C PRO A 101 4.45 -6.03 -10.80
N PHE A 102 3.55 -5.43 -11.56
CA PHE A 102 3.16 -5.79 -12.92
C PHE A 102 2.68 -4.53 -13.61
N LYS A 103 2.59 -4.55 -14.94
CA LYS A 103 2.19 -3.39 -15.75
C LYS A 103 0.84 -2.83 -15.30
N GLY A 104 0.86 -1.60 -14.76
CA GLY A 104 -0.33 -1.00 -14.17
C GLY A 104 -0.02 0.23 -13.32
N TYR A 105 -0.90 0.51 -12.38
CA TYR A 105 -0.77 1.65 -11.46
C TYR A 105 -0.77 1.17 -10.01
N THR A 106 0.22 1.63 -9.26
CA THR A 106 0.30 1.40 -7.82
C THR A 106 -0.04 2.66 -7.05
N LEU A 107 -0.88 2.50 -6.02
CA LEU A 107 -1.23 3.55 -5.07
C LEU A 107 -0.84 3.11 -3.66
N SER A 108 0.00 3.91 -3.01
CA SER A 108 0.39 3.72 -1.61
C SER A 108 -0.25 4.80 -0.75
N MET A 109 -0.82 4.41 0.39
CA MET A 109 -1.48 5.30 1.33
C MET A 109 -1.16 4.88 2.76
N ASP A 110 -1.03 5.85 3.67
CA ASP A 110 -0.76 5.62 5.08
C ASP A 110 -2.00 5.99 5.90
N PHE A 111 -2.45 5.10 6.76
CA PHE A 111 -3.62 5.30 7.61
C PHE A 111 -3.22 5.22 9.09
N PRO A 112 -3.61 6.20 9.92
CA PRO A 112 -3.44 6.08 11.37
C PRO A 112 -4.26 4.90 11.89
N VAL A 113 -3.70 4.15 12.84
CA VAL A 113 -4.43 3.04 13.48
C VAL A 113 -5.57 3.62 14.32
N LYS A 114 -6.81 3.38 13.89
CA LYS A 114 -8.05 3.79 14.55
C LYS A 114 -9.14 2.74 14.34
N LYS A 115 -10.22 2.85 15.11
CA LYS A 115 -11.39 1.96 14.97
C LYS A 115 -11.90 1.93 13.52
N GLY A 116 -12.10 0.74 12.97
CA GLY A 116 -12.64 0.51 11.64
C GLY A 116 -11.61 0.56 10.50
N VAL A 117 -10.32 0.89 10.76
CA VAL A 117 -9.31 0.97 9.69
C VAL A 117 -9.02 -0.40 9.08
N ILE A 118 -9.03 -1.47 9.87
CA ILE A 118 -8.80 -2.83 9.39
C ILE A 118 -9.95 -3.27 8.49
N GLU A 119 -11.18 -3.01 8.89
CA GLU A 119 -12.39 -3.31 8.12
C GLU A 119 -12.39 -2.54 6.79
N MET A 120 -12.02 -1.26 6.82
CA MET A 120 -11.84 -0.47 5.61
C MET A 120 -10.80 -1.11 4.67
N CYS A 121 -9.63 -1.48 5.18
CA CYS A 121 -8.59 -2.10 4.35
C CYS A 121 -9.07 -3.44 3.74
N LYS A 122 -9.83 -4.26 4.48
CA LYS A 122 -10.46 -5.46 3.91
C LYS A 122 -11.47 -5.18 2.80
N GLU A 123 -12.16 -4.04 2.88
CA GLU A 123 -13.04 -3.62 1.78
C GLU A 123 -12.23 -3.11 0.58
N LEU A 124 -11.10 -2.45 0.81
CA LEU A 124 -10.15 -2.11 -0.26
C LEU A 124 -9.60 -3.37 -0.93
N ASP A 125 -9.27 -4.41 -0.17
CA ASP A 125 -8.84 -5.71 -0.72
C ASP A 125 -9.86 -6.30 -1.68
N ARG A 126 -11.16 -6.23 -1.36
CA ARG A 126 -12.23 -6.68 -2.26
C ARG A 126 -12.27 -5.89 -3.55
N ILE A 127 -12.12 -4.55 -3.47
CA ILE A 127 -12.04 -3.71 -4.67
C ILE A 127 -10.82 -4.10 -5.50
N VAL A 128 -9.65 -4.24 -4.88
CA VAL A 128 -8.41 -4.61 -5.57
C VAL A 128 -8.57 -5.96 -6.29
N LEU A 129 -9.17 -6.96 -5.63
CA LEU A 129 -9.46 -8.27 -6.23
C LEU A 129 -10.43 -8.17 -7.42
N GLU A 130 -11.50 -7.37 -7.30
CA GLU A 130 -12.49 -7.16 -8.38
C GLU A 130 -11.83 -6.66 -9.66
N TYR A 131 -10.78 -5.85 -9.53
CA TYR A 131 -10.03 -5.32 -10.68
C TYR A 131 -8.80 -6.15 -11.06
N GLY A 132 -8.59 -7.32 -10.44
CA GLY A 132 -7.44 -8.20 -10.74
C GLY A 132 -6.11 -7.66 -10.23
N GLY A 133 -6.16 -6.83 -9.22
CA GLY A 133 -5.00 -6.24 -8.57
C GLY A 133 -4.43 -7.11 -7.44
N ARG A 134 -3.38 -6.59 -6.80
CA ARG A 134 -2.75 -7.20 -5.63
C ARG A 134 -2.13 -6.17 -4.70
N ASN A 135 -1.97 -6.55 -3.44
CA ASN A 135 -1.34 -5.71 -2.41
C ASN A 135 0.14 -6.03 -2.26
N TYR A 136 0.92 -5.05 -1.85
CA TYR A 136 2.36 -5.19 -1.63
C TYR A 136 2.66 -5.87 -0.29
N LEU A 137 3.13 -7.11 -0.34
CA LEU A 137 3.37 -7.94 0.85
C LEU A 137 4.32 -7.30 1.87
N THR A 138 5.34 -6.57 1.41
CA THR A 138 6.29 -5.91 2.31
C THR A 138 5.63 -4.86 3.22
N LYS A 139 4.50 -4.30 2.80
CA LYS A 139 3.74 -3.29 3.55
C LYS A 139 2.48 -3.86 4.20
N ASP A 140 2.11 -5.08 3.81
CA ASP A 140 0.89 -5.70 4.32
C ASP A 140 1.06 -6.21 5.75
N SER A 141 0.09 -5.86 6.59
CA SER A 141 0.04 -6.31 7.98
C SER A 141 -1.28 -6.99 8.38
N ILE A 142 -2.26 -7.04 7.46
CA ILE A 142 -3.64 -7.42 7.81
C ILE A 142 -4.32 -8.42 6.86
N MET A 143 -3.81 -8.59 5.63
CA MET A 143 -4.40 -9.48 4.62
C MET A 143 -4.48 -10.91 5.14
N ASP A 144 -5.60 -11.60 4.95
CA ASP A 144 -5.75 -13.01 5.29
C ASP A 144 -5.25 -13.95 4.18
N GLU A 145 -5.09 -15.22 4.51
CA GLU A 145 -4.60 -16.27 3.60
C GLU A 145 -5.47 -16.39 2.34
N LYS A 146 -6.80 -16.34 2.49
CA LYS A 146 -7.73 -16.47 1.36
C LYS A 146 -7.54 -15.34 0.37
N THR A 147 -7.51 -14.11 0.85
CA THR A 147 -7.30 -12.91 0.04
C THR A 147 -5.93 -12.94 -0.65
N PHE A 148 -4.89 -13.34 0.09
CA PHE A 148 -3.54 -13.50 -0.45
C PHE A 148 -3.52 -14.49 -1.61
N LYS A 149 -4.06 -15.71 -1.42
CA LYS A 149 -4.08 -16.75 -2.44
C LYS A 149 -4.86 -16.33 -3.70
N GLN A 150 -5.89 -15.52 -3.55
CA GLN A 150 -6.62 -14.96 -4.69
C GLN A 150 -5.78 -13.90 -5.44
N MET A 151 -5.18 -12.96 -4.73
CA MET A 151 -4.37 -11.89 -5.31
C MET A 151 -3.09 -12.40 -6.01
N TYR A 152 -2.53 -13.49 -5.51
CA TYR A 152 -1.28 -14.07 -5.99
C TYR A 152 -1.47 -15.45 -6.65
N SER A 153 -2.69 -15.75 -7.12
CA SER A 153 -3.00 -17.02 -7.79
C SER A 153 -2.02 -17.31 -8.93
N GLY A 154 -1.54 -18.55 -9.02
CA GLY A 154 -0.50 -18.99 -9.95
C GLY A 154 0.94 -18.56 -9.59
N LEU A 155 1.10 -17.66 -8.63
CA LEU A 155 2.41 -17.20 -8.16
C LEU A 155 2.77 -17.82 -6.80
N TRP A 156 1.82 -17.88 -5.88
CA TRP A 156 2.06 -18.42 -4.55
C TRP A 156 2.31 -19.94 -4.61
N GLU A 157 1.68 -20.65 -5.54
CA GLU A 157 1.91 -22.06 -5.79
C GLU A 157 3.36 -22.31 -6.22
N LYS A 158 3.86 -21.56 -7.21
CA LYS A 158 5.25 -21.64 -7.67
C LYS A 158 6.24 -21.31 -6.55
N TRP A 159 5.88 -20.38 -5.68
CA TRP A 159 6.70 -20.05 -4.52
C TRP A 159 6.74 -21.23 -3.54
N MET A 160 5.59 -21.87 -3.27
CA MET A 160 5.51 -23.03 -2.38
C MET A 160 6.35 -24.21 -2.89
N ASP A 161 6.31 -24.49 -4.19
CA ASP A 161 7.17 -25.54 -4.80
C ASP A 161 8.65 -25.24 -4.53
N THR A 162 9.05 -23.99 -4.68
CA THR A 162 10.42 -23.55 -4.39
C THR A 162 10.73 -23.67 -2.89
N LYS A 163 9.81 -23.23 -2.04
CA LYS A 163 9.94 -23.30 -0.57
C LYS A 163 10.14 -24.74 -0.10
N ILE A 164 9.29 -25.66 -0.54
CA ILE A 164 9.37 -27.09 -0.18
C ILE A 164 10.69 -27.69 -0.65
N LYS A 165 11.15 -27.34 -1.85
CA LYS A 165 12.41 -27.86 -2.41
C LYS A 165 13.64 -27.44 -1.59
N TYR A 166 13.71 -26.17 -1.15
CA TYR A 166 14.92 -25.60 -0.52
C TYR A 166 14.84 -25.50 1.01
N ASP A 167 13.65 -25.56 1.57
CA ASP A 167 13.42 -25.51 3.01
C ASP A 167 12.30 -26.49 3.42
N PRO A 168 12.52 -27.81 3.19
CA PRO A 168 11.50 -28.85 3.46
C PRO A 168 11.14 -28.95 4.95
N GLU A 169 12.06 -28.60 5.83
CA GLU A 169 11.83 -28.61 7.29
C GLU A 169 11.21 -27.29 7.80
N ASN A 170 10.87 -26.36 6.90
CA ASN A 170 10.26 -25.06 7.20
C ASN A 170 11.01 -24.26 8.29
N LYS A 171 12.36 -24.28 8.22
CA LYS A 171 13.24 -23.54 9.16
C LYS A 171 13.12 -22.02 8.99
N PHE A 172 12.95 -21.55 7.75
CA PHE A 172 12.77 -20.14 7.42
C PHE A 172 11.28 -19.80 7.41
N THR A 173 10.82 -19.16 8.48
CA THR A 173 9.41 -18.77 8.65
C THR A 173 9.30 -17.38 9.26
N SER A 174 8.11 -16.79 9.19
CA SER A 174 7.78 -15.50 9.80
C SER A 174 6.30 -15.45 10.19
N ASN A 175 5.92 -14.46 11.01
CA ASN A 175 4.52 -14.24 11.35
C ASN A 175 3.66 -13.97 10.10
N MET A 176 4.20 -13.24 9.13
CA MET A 176 3.53 -13.01 7.85
C MET A 176 3.37 -14.32 7.06
N ALA A 177 4.43 -15.13 6.96
CA ALA A 177 4.36 -16.40 6.25
C ALA A 177 3.28 -17.32 6.85
N ARG A 178 3.21 -17.42 8.18
CA ARG A 178 2.16 -18.19 8.87
C ARG A 178 0.76 -17.63 8.61
N ARG A 179 0.58 -16.31 8.70
CA ARG A 179 -0.70 -15.65 8.44
C ARG A 179 -1.22 -15.85 7.01
N LEU A 180 -0.32 -15.87 6.04
CA LEU A 180 -0.63 -16.00 4.62
C LEU A 180 -0.65 -17.47 4.12
N GLY A 181 -0.45 -18.45 5.00
CA GLY A 181 -0.42 -19.87 4.62
C GLY A 181 0.77 -20.24 3.74
N LEU A 182 1.91 -19.55 3.91
CA LEU A 182 3.16 -19.79 3.19
C LEU A 182 4.12 -20.71 3.97
N CYS A 183 3.65 -21.31 5.04
CA CYS A 183 4.38 -22.34 5.79
C CYS A 183 3.72 -23.69 5.49
N PRO A 184 4.46 -24.68 4.96
CA PRO A 184 3.97 -26.05 4.88
C PRO A 184 3.53 -26.53 6.27
N SER A 185 2.41 -27.22 6.33
CA SER A 185 1.93 -27.89 7.55
C SER A 185 2.77 -29.12 7.88
#